data_8ec04eda644e384804be7b1a3e0891bd
#
_entry.id   8ec04eda644e384804be7b1a3e0891bd
#
_cell.length_a   1.000
_cell.length_b   1.000
_cell.length_c   1.000
_cell.angle_alpha   90.00
_cell.angle_beta   90.00
_cell.angle_gamma   90.00
#
_symmetry.space_group_name_H-M   'P 1'
#
loop_
_entity.id
_entity.type
_entity.pdbx_description
1 polymer ?
#
loop_
_entity_poly.entity_id
_entity_poly.type
_entity_poly.pdbx_seq_one_letter_code
_entity_poly.pdbx_strand_id
1 'polypeptide(L)'
;MATNLVGLKIRTLRIQAGLAQGTLARRAGISPSYLNLIERNRRPASTLLLDRIAAELSIDRAQLDGEAERRLADEVREVSAELAASERLPDLAPAEEFVGHHPGWAALLLRVYRSYQDRNAAVLALADRLDRDPFLRDSVHRMLTHVTSIRSAAEIVEADDTLDAADRRRFLSIVADDSARLSQTAQALAAFFDSAQTRVRATTPTEKVDALIVESQNHFPELEDYADSVRAAGGMARVLSPAHLADEAAGDEPPSPFERLREEARGGAAAEIAAILSRHDGFAQDEEARRLAAEALFAYAAAAMLMPYEPFHAAAERHRHDPDRLARLFGVSYEQAAHRLTTLRRPGREGVRFAFMRADPSGYITKRLPLPRLPLPRFGNACPLWVIYGAFQTPGMSARAFGALPSGDEFLFFARAVEKQPARPGGARHLMSIMLACAAGDAARVAAGDGIDRRAATVPVGTTCRLCARETCRQRQEPPLVL
;
A
#
# COMPACT_ATOMS: atom_id res chain seq x y z
N MET A 1 -20.70 -22.35 -8.18
CA MET A 1 -20.04 -23.57 -7.64
C MET A 1 -18.56 -23.28 -7.61
N ALA A 2 -17.93 -23.35 -6.45
CA ALA A 2 -16.49 -23.11 -6.34
C ALA A 2 -15.76 -24.21 -7.12
N THR A 3 -15.07 -23.86 -8.19
CA THR A 3 -14.29 -24.77 -9.01
C THR A 3 -13.10 -25.24 -8.17
N ASN A 4 -13.10 -26.51 -7.81
CA ASN A 4 -12.10 -27.07 -6.91
C ASN A 4 -10.81 -27.33 -7.70
N LEU A 5 -9.80 -26.45 -7.59
CA LEU A 5 -8.51 -26.55 -8.30
C LEU A 5 -7.62 -27.72 -7.85
N VAL A 6 -8.03 -28.43 -6.80
CA VAL A 6 -7.30 -29.58 -6.22
C VAL A 6 -7.02 -30.66 -7.24
N GLY A 7 -7.99 -31.00 -8.10
CA GLY A 7 -7.81 -32.05 -9.11
C GLY A 7 -6.75 -31.72 -10.15
N LEU A 8 -6.69 -30.51 -10.62
CA LEU A 8 -5.65 -30.02 -11.54
C LEU A 8 -4.26 -30.07 -10.89
N LYS A 9 -4.18 -29.70 -9.61
CA LYS A 9 -2.96 -29.79 -8.82
C LYS A 9 -2.45 -31.22 -8.68
N ILE A 10 -3.34 -32.15 -8.34
CA ILE A 10 -3.01 -33.59 -8.29
C ILE A 10 -2.44 -34.04 -9.63
N ARG A 11 -3.09 -33.68 -10.73
CA ARG A 11 -2.62 -34.04 -12.08
C ARG A 11 -1.23 -33.49 -12.36
N THR A 12 -0.99 -32.21 -12.07
CA THR A 12 0.30 -31.54 -12.31
C THR A 12 1.42 -32.21 -11.52
N LEU A 13 1.21 -32.44 -10.23
CA LEU A 13 2.19 -33.07 -9.34
C LEU A 13 2.45 -34.54 -9.73
N ARG A 14 1.42 -35.27 -10.14
CA ARG A 14 1.57 -36.63 -10.67
C ARG A 14 2.43 -36.66 -11.91
N ILE A 15 2.21 -35.74 -12.86
CA ILE A 15 3.00 -35.65 -14.09
C ILE A 15 4.44 -35.27 -13.76
N GLN A 16 4.67 -34.34 -12.86
CA GLN A 16 6.00 -33.94 -12.39
C GLN A 16 6.74 -35.11 -11.70
N ALA A 17 6.00 -35.94 -10.96
CA ALA A 17 6.53 -37.17 -10.35
C ALA A 17 6.73 -38.32 -11.37
N GLY A 18 6.43 -38.14 -12.65
CA GLY A 18 6.55 -39.17 -13.69
C GLY A 18 5.58 -40.33 -13.54
N LEU A 19 4.50 -40.19 -12.76
CA LEU A 19 3.56 -41.26 -12.45
C LEU A 19 2.43 -41.32 -13.49
N ALA A 20 2.19 -42.54 -14.03
CA ALA A 20 0.97 -42.78 -14.82
C ALA A 20 -0.27 -42.71 -13.94
N GLN A 21 -1.40 -42.21 -14.49
CA GLN A 21 -2.66 -42.05 -13.76
C GLN A 21 -3.15 -43.36 -13.09
N GLY A 22 -3.07 -44.48 -13.84
CA GLY A 22 -3.42 -45.80 -13.32
C GLY A 22 -2.52 -46.27 -12.18
N THR A 23 -1.26 -45.84 -12.16
CA THR A 23 -0.33 -46.19 -11.08
C THR A 23 -0.64 -45.45 -9.81
N LEU A 24 -0.86 -44.13 -9.88
CA LEU A 24 -1.26 -43.33 -8.73
C LEU A 24 -2.63 -43.80 -8.19
N ALA A 25 -3.59 -44.08 -9.07
CA ALA A 25 -4.91 -44.56 -8.66
C ALA A 25 -4.81 -45.85 -7.85
N ARG A 26 -4.05 -46.83 -8.35
CA ARG A 26 -3.85 -48.10 -7.63
C ARG A 26 -3.18 -47.90 -6.26
N ARG A 27 -2.15 -47.10 -6.17
CA ARG A 27 -1.44 -46.81 -4.93
C ARG A 27 -2.34 -46.07 -3.92
N ALA A 28 -3.15 -45.13 -4.39
CA ALA A 28 -4.12 -44.41 -3.57
C ALA A 28 -5.38 -45.23 -3.22
N GLY A 29 -5.50 -46.49 -3.71
CA GLY A 29 -6.62 -47.39 -3.41
C GLY A 29 -7.93 -46.96 -4.08
N ILE A 30 -7.88 -46.37 -5.30
CA ILE A 30 -9.06 -45.95 -6.07
C ILE A 30 -8.97 -46.44 -7.52
N SER A 31 -10.10 -46.42 -8.22
CA SER A 31 -10.10 -46.73 -9.65
C SER A 31 -9.47 -45.64 -10.48
N PRO A 32 -8.81 -45.98 -11.64
CA PRO A 32 -8.29 -44.97 -12.56
C PRO A 32 -9.37 -44.01 -13.07
N SER A 33 -10.59 -44.49 -13.31
CA SER A 33 -11.72 -43.66 -13.72
C SER A 33 -12.14 -42.67 -12.64
N TYR A 34 -12.06 -43.04 -11.37
CA TYR A 34 -12.37 -42.16 -10.26
C TYR A 34 -11.31 -41.08 -10.10
N LEU A 35 -10.01 -41.44 -10.21
CA LEU A 35 -8.92 -40.46 -10.22
C LEU A 35 -9.05 -39.49 -11.39
N ASN A 36 -9.44 -39.95 -12.58
CA ASN A 36 -9.68 -39.09 -13.74
C ASN A 36 -10.79 -38.05 -13.48
N LEU A 37 -11.87 -38.44 -12.81
CA LEU A 37 -12.94 -37.52 -12.44
C LEU A 37 -12.46 -36.47 -11.43
N ILE A 38 -11.59 -36.83 -10.50
CA ILE A 38 -10.98 -35.94 -9.52
C ILE A 38 -10.02 -34.98 -10.26
N GLU A 39 -9.10 -35.49 -11.07
CA GLU A 39 -8.12 -34.69 -11.82
C GLU A 39 -8.78 -33.69 -12.78
N ARG A 40 -10.01 -33.98 -13.24
CA ARG A 40 -10.82 -33.08 -14.06
C ARG A 40 -11.78 -32.20 -13.23
N ASN A 41 -11.63 -32.20 -11.92
CA ASN A 41 -12.50 -31.47 -10.98
C ASN A 41 -14.03 -31.77 -11.12
N ARG A 42 -14.36 -32.94 -11.67
CA ARG A 42 -15.76 -33.40 -11.79
C ARG A 42 -16.24 -34.11 -10.53
N ARG A 43 -15.33 -34.50 -9.62
CA ARG A 43 -15.64 -35.08 -8.31
C ARG A 43 -14.66 -34.53 -7.26
N PRO A 44 -15.15 -34.12 -6.08
CA PRO A 44 -14.29 -33.72 -4.99
C PRO A 44 -13.57 -34.95 -4.41
N ALA A 45 -12.30 -34.79 -4.02
CA ALA A 45 -11.58 -35.78 -3.24
C ALA A 45 -11.88 -35.59 -1.76
N SER A 46 -12.12 -36.68 -1.04
CA SER A 46 -12.27 -36.65 0.43
C SER A 46 -10.91 -36.34 1.08
N THR A 47 -10.94 -35.80 2.29
CA THR A 47 -9.76 -35.49 3.09
C THR A 47 -8.81 -36.66 3.21
N LEU A 48 -9.33 -37.87 3.54
CA LEU A 48 -8.60 -39.14 3.65
C LEU A 48 -7.95 -39.56 2.31
N LEU A 49 -8.59 -39.26 1.19
CA LEU A 49 -8.04 -39.56 -0.12
C LEU A 49 -6.92 -38.59 -0.50
N LEU A 50 -7.06 -37.31 -0.14
CA LEU A 50 -6.01 -36.31 -0.34
C LEU A 50 -4.76 -36.65 0.48
N ASP A 51 -4.92 -37.13 1.72
CA ASP A 51 -3.79 -37.57 2.54
C ASP A 51 -3.05 -38.76 1.90
N ARG A 52 -3.78 -39.75 1.37
CA ARG A 52 -3.16 -40.87 0.62
C ARG A 52 -2.45 -40.44 -0.65
N ILE A 53 -3.06 -39.55 -1.43
CA ILE A 53 -2.46 -39.02 -2.65
C ILE A 53 -1.20 -38.22 -2.31
N ALA A 54 -1.22 -37.39 -1.27
CA ALA A 54 -0.06 -36.62 -0.80
C ALA A 54 1.11 -37.54 -0.40
N ALA A 55 0.80 -38.61 0.37
CA ALA A 55 1.80 -39.60 0.77
C ALA A 55 2.42 -40.31 -0.45
N GLU A 56 1.62 -40.71 -1.45
CA GLU A 56 2.11 -41.39 -2.65
C GLU A 56 2.92 -40.46 -3.59
N LEU A 57 2.67 -39.15 -3.54
CA LEU A 57 3.42 -38.15 -4.24
C LEU A 57 4.62 -37.63 -3.43
N SER A 58 4.81 -38.07 -2.18
CA SER A 58 5.86 -37.61 -1.27
C SER A 58 5.84 -36.09 -1.04
N ILE A 59 4.67 -35.52 -0.89
CA ILE A 59 4.45 -34.08 -0.69
C ILE A 59 3.62 -33.83 0.58
N ASP A 60 3.75 -32.60 1.11
CA ASP A 60 2.85 -32.17 2.18
C ASP A 60 1.42 -31.99 1.65
N ARG A 61 0.44 -32.40 2.42
CA ARG A 61 -0.98 -32.22 2.10
C ARG A 61 -1.34 -30.74 1.82
N ALA A 62 -0.72 -29.80 2.55
CA ALA A 62 -0.91 -28.37 2.31
C ALA A 62 -0.62 -27.97 0.86
N GLN A 63 0.26 -28.70 0.16
CA GLN A 63 0.54 -28.47 -1.26
C GLN A 63 -0.60 -28.94 -2.17
N LEU A 64 -1.55 -29.74 -1.70
CA LEU A 64 -2.73 -30.17 -2.47
C LEU A 64 -3.96 -29.28 -2.26
N ASP A 65 -3.96 -28.41 -1.27
CA ASP A 65 -5.16 -27.63 -0.90
C ASP A 65 -5.62 -26.64 -1.99
N GLY A 66 -4.78 -26.39 -3.00
CA GLY A 66 -5.09 -25.52 -4.13
C GLY A 66 -5.35 -24.06 -3.74
N GLU A 67 -4.97 -23.67 -2.51
CA GLU A 67 -5.18 -22.30 -2.02
C GLU A 67 -4.33 -21.28 -2.77
N ALA A 68 -3.08 -21.63 -3.11
CA ALA A 68 -2.21 -20.78 -3.90
C ALA A 68 -2.81 -20.53 -5.29
N GLU A 69 -3.34 -21.57 -5.92
CA GLU A 69 -4.00 -21.47 -7.22
C GLU A 69 -5.33 -20.72 -7.14
N ARG A 70 -6.08 -20.86 -6.07
CA ARG A 70 -7.30 -20.06 -5.82
C ARG A 70 -6.98 -18.58 -5.69
N ARG A 71 -5.96 -18.22 -4.91
CA ARG A 71 -5.51 -16.82 -4.79
C ARG A 71 -5.07 -16.27 -6.15
N LEU A 72 -4.28 -17.04 -6.88
CA LEU A 72 -3.83 -16.67 -8.21
C LEU A 72 -5.04 -16.45 -9.16
N ALA A 73 -6.07 -17.29 -9.09
CA ALA A 73 -7.28 -17.15 -9.88
C ALA A 73 -8.11 -15.92 -9.45
N ASP A 74 -8.19 -15.64 -8.15
CA ASP A 74 -8.85 -14.44 -7.63
C ASP A 74 -8.15 -13.17 -8.11
N GLU A 75 -6.82 -13.14 -8.05
CA GLU A 75 -6.04 -12.02 -8.55
C GLU A 75 -6.17 -11.84 -10.09
N VAL A 76 -6.14 -12.93 -10.86
CA VAL A 76 -6.37 -12.87 -12.33
C VAL A 76 -7.77 -12.35 -12.64
N ARG A 77 -8.78 -12.79 -11.89
CA ARG A 77 -10.16 -12.30 -12.05
C ARG A 77 -10.27 -10.80 -11.75
N GLU A 78 -9.59 -10.35 -10.69
CA GLU A 78 -9.54 -8.94 -10.31
C GLU A 78 -8.91 -8.09 -11.41
N VAL A 79 -7.74 -8.48 -11.92
CA VAL A 79 -7.06 -7.82 -13.04
C VAL A 79 -7.92 -7.80 -14.30
N SER A 80 -8.58 -8.92 -14.63
CA SER A 80 -9.47 -9.01 -15.79
C SER A 80 -10.67 -8.06 -15.66
N ALA A 81 -11.27 -7.96 -14.46
CA ALA A 81 -12.38 -7.06 -14.18
C ALA A 81 -11.94 -5.59 -14.26
N GLU A 82 -10.76 -5.27 -13.79
CA GLU A 82 -10.20 -3.92 -13.85
C GLU A 82 -9.96 -3.49 -15.30
N LEU A 83 -9.33 -4.33 -16.12
CA LEU A 83 -9.09 -4.04 -17.53
C LEU A 83 -10.39 -3.98 -18.34
N ALA A 84 -11.36 -4.84 -18.04
CA ALA A 84 -12.67 -4.82 -18.71
C ALA A 84 -13.47 -3.54 -18.43
N ALA A 85 -13.19 -2.85 -17.34
CA ALA A 85 -13.83 -1.56 -17.04
C ALA A 85 -13.32 -0.41 -17.92
N SER A 86 -12.09 -0.52 -18.42
CA SER A 86 -11.43 0.52 -19.23
C SER A 86 -11.29 0.15 -20.71
N GLU A 87 -11.28 -1.14 -21.04
CA GLU A 87 -11.03 -1.64 -22.38
C GLU A 87 -11.97 -2.79 -22.73
N ARG A 88 -12.24 -2.94 -24.04
CA ARG A 88 -13.03 -4.06 -24.53
C ARG A 88 -12.13 -5.29 -24.61
N LEU A 89 -12.21 -6.15 -23.60
CA LEU A 89 -11.45 -7.40 -23.60
C LEU A 89 -12.06 -8.44 -24.54
N PRO A 90 -11.24 -9.33 -25.12
CA PRO A 90 -11.73 -10.51 -25.80
C PRO A 90 -12.46 -11.44 -24.80
N ASP A 91 -13.23 -12.40 -25.33
CA ASP A 91 -13.85 -13.43 -24.50
C ASP A 91 -12.76 -14.29 -23.84
N LEU A 92 -12.63 -14.20 -22.53
CA LEU A 92 -11.60 -14.87 -21.75
C LEU A 92 -12.17 -16.14 -21.12
N ALA A 93 -11.37 -17.20 -21.10
CA ALA A 93 -11.68 -18.37 -20.29
C ALA A 93 -11.79 -17.99 -18.79
N PRO A 94 -12.59 -18.70 -17.99
CA PRO A 94 -12.65 -18.48 -16.55
C PRO A 94 -11.26 -18.48 -15.90
N ALA A 95 -11.00 -17.55 -14.97
CA ALA A 95 -9.69 -17.40 -14.36
C ALA A 95 -9.19 -18.69 -13.68
N GLU A 96 -10.11 -19.48 -13.11
CA GLU A 96 -9.82 -20.77 -12.51
C GLU A 96 -9.33 -21.79 -13.54
N GLU A 97 -9.91 -21.79 -14.71
CA GLU A 97 -9.50 -22.67 -15.81
C GLU A 97 -8.13 -22.25 -16.33
N PHE A 98 -7.91 -20.97 -16.56
CA PHE A 98 -6.62 -20.44 -16.99
C PHE A 98 -5.50 -20.75 -15.99
N VAL A 99 -5.70 -20.46 -14.70
CA VAL A 99 -4.73 -20.73 -13.64
C VAL A 99 -4.48 -22.23 -13.49
N GLY A 100 -5.55 -23.03 -13.58
CA GLY A 100 -5.43 -24.49 -13.46
C GLY A 100 -4.59 -25.12 -14.57
N HIS A 101 -4.67 -24.60 -15.79
CA HIS A 101 -3.88 -25.11 -16.92
C HIS A 101 -2.49 -24.46 -17.03
N HIS A 102 -2.37 -23.19 -16.65
CA HIS A 102 -1.19 -22.36 -16.88
C HIS A 102 -0.79 -21.53 -15.67
N PRO A 103 -0.54 -22.12 -14.47
CA PRO A 103 -0.25 -21.33 -13.26
C PRO A 103 0.99 -20.43 -13.40
N GLY A 104 2.03 -20.89 -14.13
CA GLY A 104 3.23 -20.10 -14.39
C GLY A 104 2.96 -18.88 -15.26
N TRP A 105 2.08 -19.01 -16.28
CA TRP A 105 1.69 -17.87 -17.11
C TRP A 105 0.81 -16.89 -16.36
N ALA A 106 -0.08 -17.38 -15.51
CA ALA A 106 -0.89 -16.53 -14.65
C ALA A 106 -0.02 -15.71 -13.69
N ALA A 107 0.95 -16.34 -13.05
CA ALA A 107 1.90 -15.66 -12.17
C ALA A 107 2.74 -14.61 -12.92
N LEU A 108 3.20 -14.95 -14.14
CA LEU A 108 3.93 -14.01 -15.00
C LEU A 108 3.06 -12.82 -15.40
N LEU A 109 1.81 -13.05 -15.81
CA LEU A 109 0.85 -12.00 -16.17
C LEU A 109 0.65 -11.03 -15.01
N LEU A 110 0.40 -11.55 -13.81
CA LEU A 110 0.21 -10.72 -12.61
C LEU A 110 1.47 -9.93 -12.26
N ARG A 111 2.66 -10.53 -12.42
CA ARG A 111 3.94 -9.83 -12.21
C ARG A 111 4.12 -8.69 -13.20
N VAL A 112 3.84 -8.92 -14.48
CA VAL A 112 3.92 -7.89 -15.54
C VAL A 112 2.90 -6.77 -15.26
N TYR A 113 1.67 -7.14 -14.90
CA TYR A 113 0.62 -6.18 -14.58
C TYR A 113 0.99 -5.31 -13.37
N ARG A 114 1.48 -5.91 -12.29
CA ARG A 114 1.99 -5.16 -11.12
C ARG A 114 3.11 -4.20 -11.50
N SER A 115 4.08 -4.68 -12.32
CA SER A 115 5.17 -3.84 -12.82
C SER A 115 4.67 -2.67 -13.69
N TYR A 116 3.62 -2.89 -14.48
CA TYR A 116 2.96 -1.82 -15.24
C TYR A 116 2.30 -0.80 -14.32
N GLN A 117 1.54 -1.25 -13.34
CA GLN A 117 0.89 -0.37 -12.34
C GLN A 117 1.91 0.46 -11.57
N ASP A 118 3.01 -0.15 -11.13
CA ASP A 118 4.09 0.55 -10.42
C ASP A 118 4.74 1.63 -11.29
N ARG A 119 5.00 1.33 -12.56
CA ARG A 119 5.54 2.30 -13.51
C ARG A 119 4.56 3.43 -13.79
N ASN A 120 3.29 3.11 -13.97
CA ASN A 120 2.26 4.12 -14.18
C ASN A 120 2.12 5.03 -12.95
N ALA A 121 2.10 4.46 -11.75
CA ALA A 121 2.09 5.22 -10.51
C ALA A 121 3.34 6.11 -10.37
N ALA A 122 4.52 5.63 -10.78
CA ALA A 122 5.75 6.41 -10.77
C ALA A 122 5.72 7.58 -11.77
N VAL A 123 5.18 7.37 -12.98
CA VAL A 123 5.00 8.44 -13.98
C VAL A 123 4.04 9.51 -13.46
N LEU A 124 2.91 9.10 -12.89
CA LEU A 124 1.93 10.02 -12.32
C LEU A 124 2.52 10.81 -11.13
N ALA A 125 3.27 10.13 -10.27
CA ALA A 125 3.97 10.75 -9.15
C ALA A 125 5.03 11.77 -9.61
N LEU A 126 5.76 11.44 -10.69
CA LEU A 126 6.73 12.34 -11.28
C LEU A 126 6.05 13.57 -11.89
N ALA A 127 4.97 13.38 -12.65
CA ALA A 127 4.20 14.47 -13.23
C ALA A 127 3.66 15.43 -12.14
N ASP A 128 3.08 14.88 -11.07
CA ASP A 128 2.59 15.66 -9.92
C ASP A 128 3.73 16.43 -9.21
N ARG A 129 4.90 15.81 -9.08
CA ARG A 129 6.08 16.43 -8.47
C ARG A 129 6.65 17.56 -9.32
N LEU A 130 6.81 17.35 -10.63
CA LEU A 130 7.32 18.37 -11.55
C LEU A 130 6.43 19.60 -11.59
N ASP A 131 5.12 19.40 -11.51
CA ASP A 131 4.17 20.51 -11.60
C ASP A 131 4.05 21.32 -10.29
N ARG A 132 4.36 20.71 -9.14
CA ARG A 132 4.30 21.36 -7.82
C ARG A 132 5.65 21.84 -7.30
N ASP A 133 6.73 21.62 -8.04
CA ASP A 133 8.06 22.04 -7.59
C ASP A 133 8.14 23.58 -7.59
N PRO A 134 8.26 24.21 -6.40
CA PRO A 134 8.37 25.67 -6.30
C PRO A 134 9.55 26.20 -7.10
N PHE A 135 10.64 25.43 -7.19
CA PHE A 135 11.85 25.81 -7.92
C PHE A 135 11.58 25.95 -9.43
N LEU A 136 10.81 25.02 -10.02
CA LEU A 136 10.46 25.10 -11.44
C LEU A 136 9.62 26.34 -11.74
N ARG A 137 8.55 26.56 -10.95
CA ARG A 137 7.68 27.73 -11.12
C ARG A 137 8.46 29.03 -10.98
N ASP A 138 9.28 29.13 -9.94
CA ASP A 138 10.07 30.31 -9.62
C ASP A 138 11.15 30.56 -10.69
N SER A 139 11.78 29.49 -11.19
CA SER A 139 12.78 29.58 -12.25
C SER A 139 12.16 30.07 -13.56
N VAL A 140 11.02 29.51 -13.97
CA VAL A 140 10.31 29.96 -15.17
C VAL A 140 9.83 31.41 -15.02
N HIS A 141 9.29 31.77 -13.86
CA HIS A 141 8.88 33.17 -13.62
C HIS A 141 10.04 34.13 -13.68
N ARG A 142 11.19 33.83 -13.07
CA ARG A 142 12.42 34.65 -13.16
C ARG A 142 12.93 34.74 -14.58
N MET A 143 12.92 33.62 -15.33
CA MET A 143 13.33 33.66 -16.75
C MET A 143 12.45 34.65 -17.57
N LEU A 144 11.12 34.56 -17.40
CA LEU A 144 10.18 35.45 -18.08
C LEU A 144 10.40 36.92 -17.67
N THR A 145 10.70 37.20 -16.41
CA THR A 145 11.00 38.52 -15.91
C THR A 145 12.27 39.08 -16.57
N HIS A 146 13.36 38.30 -16.62
CA HIS A 146 14.61 38.70 -17.28
C HIS A 146 14.42 38.91 -18.79
N VAL A 147 13.71 38.02 -19.47
CA VAL A 147 13.39 38.17 -20.91
C VAL A 147 12.61 39.45 -21.17
N THR A 148 11.62 39.77 -20.33
CA THR A 148 10.82 41.00 -20.46
C THR A 148 11.66 42.25 -20.24
N SER A 149 12.54 42.24 -19.23
CA SER A 149 13.47 43.36 -18.95
C SER A 149 14.46 43.60 -20.11
N ILE A 150 15.07 42.51 -20.60
CA ILE A 150 15.98 42.54 -21.76
C ILE A 150 15.27 43.15 -22.96
N ARG A 151 14.05 42.66 -23.27
CA ARG A 151 13.27 43.12 -24.41
C ARG A 151 12.92 44.60 -24.28
N SER A 152 12.41 45.03 -23.12
CA SER A 152 12.05 46.43 -22.89
C SER A 152 13.26 47.35 -22.98
N ALA A 153 14.41 46.97 -22.41
CA ALA A 153 15.63 47.76 -22.49
C ALA A 153 16.17 47.86 -23.94
N ALA A 154 16.07 46.75 -24.71
CA ALA A 154 16.49 46.73 -26.12
C ALA A 154 15.55 47.58 -26.99
N GLU A 155 14.21 47.47 -26.80
CA GLU A 155 13.22 48.29 -27.53
C GLU A 155 13.44 49.80 -27.30
N ILE A 156 13.80 50.22 -26.07
CA ILE A 156 14.10 51.61 -25.76
C ILE A 156 15.35 52.08 -26.51
N VAL A 157 16.41 51.26 -26.52
CA VAL A 157 17.68 51.63 -27.22
C VAL A 157 17.49 51.67 -28.73
N GLU A 158 16.57 50.85 -29.28
CA GLU A 158 16.28 50.82 -30.72
C GLU A 158 15.36 51.96 -31.18
N ALA A 159 14.36 52.29 -30.33
CA ALA A 159 13.31 53.25 -30.71
C ALA A 159 13.69 54.73 -30.52
N ASP A 160 14.72 55.04 -29.72
CA ASP A 160 15.08 56.40 -29.37
C ASP A 160 16.54 56.73 -29.75
N ASP A 161 16.72 57.31 -30.96
CA ASP A 161 18.02 57.77 -31.45
C ASP A 161 18.53 58.98 -30.68
N THR A 162 17.73 59.66 -29.85
CA THR A 162 18.13 60.88 -29.12
C THR A 162 18.71 60.55 -27.72
N LEU A 163 18.74 59.25 -27.30
CA LEU A 163 19.38 58.84 -26.09
C LEU A 163 20.84 59.30 -25.98
N ASP A 164 21.16 59.87 -24.82
CA ASP A 164 22.55 60.23 -24.57
C ASP A 164 23.44 58.98 -24.35
N ALA A 165 24.77 59.19 -24.45
CA ALA A 165 25.73 58.09 -24.34
C ALA A 165 25.75 57.42 -22.91
N ALA A 166 25.25 58.09 -21.88
CA ALA A 166 25.19 57.57 -20.53
C ALA A 166 23.94 56.66 -20.35
N ASP A 167 22.79 57.11 -20.81
CA ASP A 167 21.54 56.35 -20.77
C ASP A 167 21.61 55.12 -21.68
N ARG A 168 22.18 55.25 -22.89
CA ARG A 168 22.41 54.09 -23.78
C ARG A 168 23.30 53.03 -23.11
N ARG A 169 24.37 53.42 -22.41
CA ARG A 169 25.22 52.49 -21.65
C ARG A 169 24.47 51.86 -20.51
N ARG A 170 23.60 52.58 -19.81
CA ARG A 170 22.78 52.07 -18.74
C ARG A 170 21.82 50.98 -19.23
N PHE A 171 21.10 51.18 -20.32
CA PHE A 171 20.20 50.16 -20.89
C PHE A 171 20.97 48.96 -21.42
N LEU A 172 22.10 49.13 -22.04
CA LEU A 172 22.97 48.02 -22.47
C LEU A 172 23.52 47.21 -21.26
N SER A 173 23.82 47.88 -20.13
CA SER A 173 24.19 47.19 -18.89
C SER A 173 23.04 46.33 -18.36
N ILE A 174 21.79 46.83 -18.38
CA ILE A 174 20.62 46.07 -17.99
C ILE A 174 20.47 44.81 -18.87
N VAL A 175 20.60 44.93 -20.18
CA VAL A 175 20.56 43.83 -21.13
C VAL A 175 21.63 42.76 -20.80
N ALA A 176 22.88 43.22 -20.57
CA ALA A 176 24.00 42.34 -20.26
C ALA A 176 23.80 41.60 -18.92
N ASP A 177 23.40 42.33 -17.85
CA ASP A 177 23.19 41.79 -16.52
C ASP A 177 22.03 40.77 -16.48
N ASP A 178 20.90 41.13 -17.12
CA ASP A 178 19.74 40.25 -17.18
C ASP A 178 19.96 39.03 -18.08
N SER A 179 20.76 39.17 -19.17
CA SER A 179 21.21 38.03 -19.97
C SER A 179 22.07 37.04 -19.17
N ALA A 180 22.99 37.56 -18.34
CA ALA A 180 23.81 36.72 -17.48
C ALA A 180 22.94 35.97 -16.43
N ARG A 181 21.98 36.64 -15.78
CA ARG A 181 21.03 36.04 -14.83
C ARG A 181 20.12 35.01 -15.48
N LEU A 182 19.63 35.29 -16.70
CA LEU A 182 18.86 34.35 -17.50
C LEU A 182 19.66 33.06 -17.76
N SER A 183 20.91 33.19 -18.17
CA SER A 183 21.84 32.09 -18.43
C SER A 183 22.06 31.24 -17.15
N GLN A 184 22.29 31.89 -16.01
CA GLN A 184 22.43 31.18 -14.71
C GLN A 184 21.15 30.43 -14.33
N THR A 185 19.98 31.02 -14.50
CA THR A 185 18.70 30.38 -14.20
C THR A 185 18.45 29.19 -15.12
N ALA A 186 18.80 29.32 -16.42
CA ALA A 186 18.70 28.23 -17.39
C ALA A 186 19.65 27.05 -17.04
N GLN A 187 20.89 27.34 -16.63
CA GLN A 187 21.85 26.31 -16.19
C GLN A 187 21.39 25.60 -14.93
N ALA A 188 20.85 26.34 -13.95
CA ALA A 188 20.29 25.74 -12.73
C ALA A 188 19.09 24.82 -13.05
N LEU A 189 18.26 25.22 -14.01
CA LEU A 189 17.11 24.41 -14.46
C LEU A 189 17.58 23.15 -15.20
N ALA A 190 18.60 23.22 -16.04
CA ALA A 190 19.20 22.06 -16.71
C ALA A 190 19.77 21.08 -15.70
N ALA A 191 20.55 21.55 -14.72
CA ALA A 191 21.09 20.72 -13.64
C ALA A 191 19.99 20.07 -12.78
N PHE A 192 18.87 20.77 -12.57
CA PHE A 192 17.70 20.20 -11.90
C PHE A 192 17.10 19.02 -12.68
N PHE A 193 16.92 19.17 -14.01
CA PHE A 193 16.40 18.07 -14.85
C PHE A 193 17.37 16.90 -14.93
N ASP A 194 18.66 17.11 -15.02
CA ASP A 194 19.67 16.06 -15.00
C ASP A 194 19.63 15.28 -13.68
N SER A 195 19.51 15.98 -12.56
CA SER A 195 19.37 15.36 -11.24
C SER A 195 18.04 14.61 -11.09
N ALA A 196 16.95 15.12 -11.68
CA ALA A 196 15.65 14.48 -11.69
C ALA A 196 15.68 13.18 -12.50
N GLN A 197 16.35 13.15 -13.65
CA GLN A 197 16.53 11.95 -14.48
C GLN A 197 17.29 10.84 -13.73
N THR A 198 18.30 11.20 -12.96
CA THR A 198 19.05 10.24 -12.13
C THR A 198 18.21 9.70 -10.98
N ARG A 199 17.35 10.54 -10.37
CA ARG A 199 16.45 10.15 -9.26
C ARG A 199 15.25 9.32 -9.70
N VAL A 200 14.77 9.45 -10.93
CA VAL A 200 13.66 8.65 -11.49
C VAL A 200 14.05 7.18 -11.66
N ARG A 201 15.34 6.89 -11.81
CA ARG A 201 15.85 5.50 -11.87
C ARG A 201 16.07 4.86 -10.50
N ALA A 202 16.10 5.65 -9.42
CA ALA A 202 16.26 5.15 -8.06
C ALA A 202 14.91 5.22 -7.34
N THR A 203 14.28 4.07 -7.09
CA THR A 203 13.20 3.98 -6.12
C THR A 203 13.72 4.45 -4.77
N THR A 204 12.98 5.36 -4.13
CA THR A 204 13.39 5.86 -2.80
C THR A 204 13.40 4.71 -1.78
N PRO A 205 14.20 4.79 -0.70
CA PRO A 205 14.20 3.80 0.37
C PRO A 205 12.78 3.48 0.89
N THR A 206 11.94 4.50 1.04
CA THR A 206 10.54 4.35 1.47
C THR A 206 9.70 3.59 0.46
N GLU A 207 9.92 3.81 -0.84
CA GLU A 207 9.19 3.08 -1.88
C GLU A 207 9.53 1.60 -1.93
N LYS A 208 10.78 1.24 -1.61
CA LYS A 208 11.18 -0.17 -1.48
C LYS A 208 10.48 -0.85 -0.30
N VAL A 209 10.33 -0.14 0.81
CA VAL A 209 9.57 -0.62 1.97
C VAL A 209 8.09 -0.78 1.64
N ASP A 210 7.48 0.20 0.96
CA ASP A 210 6.09 0.10 0.51
C ASP A 210 5.90 -1.11 -0.41
N ALA A 211 6.83 -1.36 -1.35
CA ALA A 211 6.78 -2.51 -2.24
C ALA A 211 6.85 -3.84 -1.47
N LEU A 212 7.78 -3.97 -0.51
CA LEU A 212 7.87 -5.16 0.36
C LEU A 212 6.54 -5.44 1.06
N ILE A 213 5.92 -4.41 1.66
CA ILE A 213 4.66 -4.55 2.40
C ILE A 213 3.52 -4.97 1.45
N VAL A 214 3.46 -4.39 0.26
CA VAL A 214 2.42 -4.72 -0.74
C VAL A 214 2.62 -6.15 -1.26
N GLU A 215 3.84 -6.54 -1.64
CA GLU A 215 4.16 -7.89 -2.13
C GLU A 215 3.87 -8.97 -1.08
N SER A 216 4.17 -8.69 0.19
CA SER A 216 3.87 -9.58 1.32
C SER A 216 2.40 -9.50 1.76
N GLN A 217 1.56 -8.70 1.10
CA GLN A 217 0.18 -8.41 1.54
C GLN A 217 0.10 -7.95 3.01
N ASN A 218 1.14 -7.29 3.50
CA ASN A 218 1.30 -6.89 4.90
C ASN A 218 1.13 -8.06 5.90
N HIS A 219 1.53 -9.27 5.52
CA HIS A 219 1.49 -10.46 6.38
C HIS A 219 2.81 -11.22 6.31
N PHE A 220 3.40 -11.47 7.48
CA PHE A 220 4.71 -12.10 7.63
C PHE A 220 4.59 -13.30 8.57
N PRO A 221 4.36 -14.51 8.04
CA PRO A 221 4.17 -15.71 8.85
C PRO A 221 5.30 -15.96 9.85
N GLU A 222 6.54 -15.72 9.44
CA GLU A 222 7.72 -15.91 10.28
C GLU A 222 7.70 -15.01 11.54
N LEU A 223 7.17 -13.79 11.41
CA LEU A 223 7.04 -12.86 12.53
C LEU A 223 5.82 -13.16 13.40
N GLU A 224 4.77 -13.75 12.84
CA GLU A 224 3.66 -14.29 13.64
C GLU A 224 4.12 -15.47 14.48
N ASP A 225 4.86 -16.43 13.90
CA ASP A 225 5.41 -17.58 14.57
C ASP A 225 6.42 -17.16 15.67
N TYR A 226 7.28 -16.17 15.38
CA TYR A 226 8.15 -15.58 16.38
C TYR A 226 7.35 -15.01 17.56
N ALA A 227 6.32 -14.18 17.28
CA ALA A 227 5.49 -13.59 18.32
C ALA A 227 4.79 -14.65 19.18
N ASP A 228 4.30 -15.72 18.57
CA ASP A 228 3.68 -16.84 19.29
C ASP A 228 4.71 -17.58 20.15
N SER A 229 5.95 -17.78 19.69
CA SER A 229 7.03 -18.41 20.45
C SER A 229 7.42 -17.59 21.68
N VAL A 230 7.58 -16.28 21.56
CA VAL A 230 7.87 -15.35 22.67
C VAL A 230 6.77 -15.43 23.74
N ARG A 231 5.51 -15.48 23.31
CA ARG A 231 4.37 -15.58 24.21
C ARG A 231 4.33 -16.93 24.94
N ALA A 232 4.54 -18.03 24.23
CA ALA A 232 4.59 -19.37 24.81
C ALA A 232 5.73 -19.52 25.85
N ALA A 233 6.87 -18.87 25.62
CA ALA A 233 7.97 -18.85 26.56
C ALA A 233 7.80 -17.90 27.77
N GLY A 234 6.63 -17.24 27.89
CA GLY A 234 6.39 -16.28 28.99
C GLY A 234 7.14 -14.94 28.81
N GLY A 235 7.73 -14.69 27.63
CA GLY A 235 8.52 -13.48 27.33
C GLY A 235 7.72 -12.20 27.52
N MET A 236 6.43 -12.21 27.23
CA MET A 236 5.55 -11.06 27.45
C MET A 236 5.51 -10.60 28.91
N ALA A 237 5.38 -11.53 29.86
CA ALA A 237 5.36 -11.21 31.28
C ALA A 237 6.69 -10.62 31.73
N ARG A 238 7.81 -11.10 31.19
CA ARG A 238 9.15 -10.59 31.47
C ARG A 238 9.32 -9.15 30.95
N VAL A 239 9.01 -8.91 29.68
CA VAL A 239 9.20 -7.59 29.02
C VAL A 239 8.26 -6.53 29.57
N LEU A 240 7.05 -6.91 29.97
CA LEU A 240 6.02 -5.99 30.49
C LEU A 240 6.03 -5.89 32.03
N SER A 241 6.95 -6.57 32.72
CA SER A 241 7.07 -6.55 34.17
C SER A 241 7.36 -5.16 34.73
N PRO A 242 6.75 -4.78 35.88
CA PRO A 242 7.09 -3.53 36.59
C PRO A 242 8.54 -3.42 37.01
N ALA A 243 9.25 -4.53 37.20
CA ALA A 243 10.68 -4.54 37.57
C ALA A 243 11.57 -3.93 36.44
N HIS A 244 11.23 -4.15 35.18
CA HIS A 244 11.88 -3.49 34.04
C HIS A 244 11.59 -1.96 33.95
N LEU A 245 10.50 -1.49 34.57
CA LEU A 245 10.17 -0.07 34.63
C LEU A 245 11.08 0.73 35.57
N ALA A 246 11.69 0.08 36.55
CA ALA A 246 12.58 0.73 37.53
C ALA A 246 13.98 0.99 36.96
N ASP A 247 14.47 0.15 36.04
CA ASP A 247 15.82 0.28 35.45
C ASP A 247 15.87 1.32 34.29
N GLU A 248 14.72 1.60 33.63
CA GLU A 248 14.65 2.50 32.47
C GLU A 248 14.22 3.94 32.82
N ALA A 249 13.97 4.26 34.09
CA ALA A 249 13.43 5.55 34.56
C ALA A 249 14.45 6.72 34.51
N ALA A 250 15.30 6.78 33.50
CA ALA A 250 16.18 7.94 33.25
C ALA A 250 15.52 9.01 32.33
N GLY A 251 14.26 8.83 31.91
CA GLY A 251 13.50 9.75 31.06
C GLY A 251 12.17 10.18 31.69
N ASP A 252 11.64 11.32 31.25
CA ASP A 252 10.40 11.92 31.78
C ASP A 252 9.12 11.05 31.63
N GLU A 253 9.12 10.01 30.79
CA GLU A 253 7.97 9.12 30.60
C GLU A 253 8.48 7.69 30.24
N PRO A 254 7.98 6.64 30.92
CA PRO A 254 8.42 5.27 30.64
C PRO A 254 7.96 4.83 29.23
N PRO A 255 8.76 4.03 28.50
CA PRO A 255 8.40 3.55 27.17
C PRO A 255 7.11 2.72 27.22
N SER A 256 6.27 2.91 26.22
CA SER A 256 5.01 2.19 26.09
C SER A 256 5.23 0.67 25.95
N PRO A 257 4.22 -0.17 26.28
CA PRO A 257 4.30 -1.61 26.04
C PRO A 257 4.72 -1.98 24.61
N PHE A 258 4.26 -1.22 23.64
CA PHE A 258 4.61 -1.41 22.23
C PHE A 258 6.10 -1.13 21.96
N GLU A 259 6.64 -0.06 22.51
CA GLU A 259 8.05 0.29 22.33
C GLU A 259 8.99 -0.75 22.96
N ARG A 260 8.66 -1.23 24.15
CA ARG A 260 9.41 -2.31 24.81
C ARG A 260 9.39 -3.61 24.00
N LEU A 261 8.25 -3.99 23.47
CA LEU A 261 8.15 -5.19 22.63
C LEU A 261 8.82 -5.00 21.26
N ARG A 262 8.87 -3.77 20.75
CA ARG A 262 9.67 -3.46 19.55
C ARG A 262 11.17 -3.60 19.82
N GLU A 263 11.62 -3.21 20.99
CA GLU A 263 13.02 -3.42 21.38
C GLU A 263 13.36 -4.90 21.60
N GLU A 264 12.47 -5.67 22.24
CA GLU A 264 12.59 -7.14 22.33
C GLU A 264 12.67 -7.78 20.94
N ALA A 265 11.85 -7.30 20.00
CA ALA A 265 11.89 -7.79 18.62
C ALA A 265 13.22 -7.46 17.90
N ARG A 266 13.86 -6.32 18.20
CA ARG A 266 15.19 -6.00 17.65
C ARG A 266 16.26 -7.00 18.06
N GLY A 267 16.19 -7.48 19.31
CA GLY A 267 17.11 -8.51 19.81
C GLY A 267 16.76 -9.91 19.32
N GLY A 268 15.48 -10.26 19.32
CA GLY A 268 15.04 -11.64 19.14
C GLY A 268 14.58 -12.03 17.72
N ALA A 269 14.06 -11.09 16.91
CA ALA A 269 13.55 -11.38 15.56
C ALA A 269 14.53 -10.96 14.45
N ALA A 270 15.76 -10.63 14.78
CA ALA A 270 16.74 -10.12 13.81
C ALA A 270 17.05 -11.12 12.68
N ALA A 271 17.08 -12.41 13.00
CA ALA A 271 17.37 -13.48 12.03
C ALA A 271 16.21 -13.65 11.04
N GLU A 272 14.97 -13.70 11.51
CA GLU A 272 13.75 -13.79 10.70
C GLU A 272 13.63 -12.59 9.77
N ILE A 273 13.87 -11.40 10.30
CA ILE A 273 13.82 -10.16 9.51
C ILE A 273 14.92 -10.13 8.46
N ALA A 274 16.14 -10.53 8.79
CA ALA A 274 17.23 -10.65 7.82
C ALA A 274 16.87 -11.64 6.71
N ALA A 275 16.25 -12.77 7.03
CA ALA A 275 15.78 -13.76 6.07
C ALA A 275 14.66 -13.20 5.17
N ILE A 276 13.71 -12.42 5.72
CA ILE A 276 12.67 -11.74 4.93
C ILE A 276 13.32 -10.77 3.94
N LEU A 277 14.21 -9.90 4.41
CA LEU A 277 14.85 -8.88 3.57
C LEU A 277 15.78 -9.46 2.50
N SER A 278 16.43 -10.60 2.77
CA SER A 278 17.32 -11.27 1.80
C SER A 278 16.59 -11.86 0.59
N ARG A 279 15.29 -12.11 0.70
CA ARG A 279 14.45 -12.60 -0.42
C ARG A 279 14.09 -11.51 -1.44
N HIS A 280 14.39 -10.24 -1.13
CA HIS A 280 14.06 -9.10 -1.96
C HIS A 280 15.32 -8.35 -2.40
N ASP A 281 15.65 -8.39 -3.68
CA ASP A 281 16.86 -7.79 -4.26
C ASP A 281 17.00 -6.28 -3.98
N GLY A 282 15.88 -5.58 -3.76
CA GLY A 282 15.84 -4.14 -3.53
C GLY A 282 16.60 -3.65 -2.29
N PHE A 283 16.92 -4.54 -1.34
CA PHE A 283 17.58 -4.21 -0.06
C PHE A 283 19.06 -4.57 -0.01
N ALA A 284 19.57 -5.31 -0.99
CA ALA A 284 20.95 -5.82 -0.96
C ALA A 284 21.99 -4.68 -0.97
N GLN A 285 21.73 -3.60 -1.71
CA GLN A 285 22.66 -2.49 -1.93
C GLN A 285 22.18 -1.15 -1.33
N ASP A 286 21.06 -1.15 -0.58
CA ASP A 286 20.48 0.06 -0.01
C ASP A 286 20.31 -0.10 1.50
N GLU A 287 21.32 0.38 2.24
CA GLU A 287 21.35 0.27 3.69
C GLU A 287 20.21 1.05 4.36
N GLU A 288 19.86 2.22 3.83
CA GLU A 288 18.77 3.04 4.36
C GLU A 288 17.39 2.36 4.15
N ALA A 289 17.15 1.79 2.97
CA ALA A 289 15.94 1.01 2.72
C ALA A 289 15.88 -0.22 3.63
N ARG A 290 17.01 -0.90 3.84
CA ARG A 290 17.10 -2.05 4.75
C ARG A 290 16.78 -1.65 6.19
N ARG A 291 17.34 -0.55 6.66
CA ARG A 291 17.09 -0.01 8.00
C ARG A 291 15.60 0.34 8.19
N LEU A 292 15.00 1.05 7.23
CA LEU A 292 13.58 1.42 7.30
C LEU A 292 12.66 0.19 7.25
N ALA A 293 12.98 -0.79 6.41
CA ALA A 293 12.22 -2.04 6.33
C ALA A 293 12.34 -2.85 7.64
N ALA A 294 13.52 -2.96 8.21
CA ALA A 294 13.73 -3.63 9.48
C ALA A 294 12.90 -2.96 10.60
N GLU A 295 12.90 -1.63 10.70
CA GLU A 295 12.08 -0.89 11.66
C GLU A 295 10.57 -1.17 11.49
N ALA A 296 10.09 -1.25 10.25
CA ALA A 296 8.70 -1.60 9.97
C ALA A 296 8.37 -3.04 10.41
N LEU A 297 9.29 -3.98 10.19
CA LEU A 297 9.13 -5.38 10.57
C LEU A 297 9.25 -5.61 12.09
N PHE A 298 10.13 -4.87 12.80
CA PHE A 298 10.15 -4.87 14.27
C PHE A 298 8.84 -4.35 14.85
N ALA A 299 8.28 -3.30 14.26
CA ALA A 299 6.98 -2.79 14.66
C ALA A 299 5.85 -3.81 14.36
N TYR A 300 5.95 -4.57 13.27
CA TYR A 300 5.03 -5.66 12.97
C TYR A 300 5.10 -6.76 14.04
N ALA A 301 6.29 -7.23 14.38
CA ALA A 301 6.49 -8.27 15.41
C ALA A 301 5.95 -7.81 16.77
N ALA A 302 6.21 -6.58 17.19
CA ALA A 302 5.65 -5.99 18.40
C ALA A 302 4.11 -5.97 18.38
N ALA A 303 3.51 -5.61 17.26
CA ALA A 303 2.06 -5.64 17.09
C ALA A 303 1.50 -7.07 17.15
N ALA A 304 2.19 -8.06 16.56
CA ALA A 304 1.82 -9.46 16.62
C ALA A 304 1.89 -10.03 18.04
N MET A 305 2.89 -9.61 18.83
CA MET A 305 2.98 -9.98 20.25
C MET A 305 1.81 -9.41 21.07
N LEU A 306 1.47 -8.14 20.90
CA LEU A 306 0.35 -7.48 21.63
C LEU A 306 -1.03 -7.96 21.17
N MET A 307 -1.17 -8.21 19.87
CA MET A 307 -2.43 -8.59 19.22
C MET A 307 -2.24 -9.90 18.44
N PRO A 308 -2.19 -11.05 19.13
CA PRO A 308 -1.94 -12.35 18.50
C PRO A 308 -2.97 -12.65 17.43
N TYR A 309 -2.54 -13.33 16.38
CA TYR A 309 -3.35 -13.50 15.17
C TYR A 309 -4.75 -14.07 15.45
N GLU A 310 -4.83 -15.27 16.04
CA GLU A 310 -6.11 -15.97 16.23
C GLU A 310 -7.07 -15.21 17.19
N PRO A 311 -6.63 -14.76 18.39
CA PRO A 311 -7.48 -13.96 19.26
C PRO A 311 -7.92 -12.64 18.64
N PHE A 312 -7.01 -11.97 17.91
CA PHE A 312 -7.32 -10.70 17.27
C PHE A 312 -8.29 -10.88 16.10
N HIS A 313 -8.09 -11.90 15.26
CA HIS A 313 -9.00 -12.25 14.17
C HIS A 313 -10.39 -12.59 14.69
N ALA A 314 -10.48 -13.45 15.70
CA ALA A 314 -11.77 -13.82 16.30
C ALA A 314 -12.50 -12.62 16.92
N ALA A 315 -11.76 -11.70 17.56
CA ALA A 315 -12.30 -10.45 18.08
C ALA A 315 -12.73 -9.50 16.95
N ALA A 316 -11.94 -9.39 15.87
CA ALA A 316 -12.26 -8.58 14.71
C ALA A 316 -13.57 -9.03 14.05
N GLU A 317 -13.74 -10.31 13.80
CA GLU A 317 -15.01 -10.85 13.26
C GLU A 317 -16.19 -10.60 14.20
N ARG A 318 -16.03 -10.88 15.51
CA ARG A 318 -17.09 -10.69 16.53
C ARG A 318 -17.51 -9.23 16.64
N HIS A 319 -16.57 -8.29 16.59
CA HIS A 319 -16.82 -6.86 16.73
C HIS A 319 -16.89 -6.13 15.40
N ARG A 320 -17.05 -6.90 14.30
CA ARG A 320 -17.22 -6.35 12.96
C ARG A 320 -16.15 -5.31 12.60
N HIS A 321 -14.89 -5.69 12.87
CA HIS A 321 -13.69 -4.91 12.52
C HIS A 321 -13.70 -3.46 13.05
N ASP A 322 -14.31 -3.22 14.23
CA ASP A 322 -14.33 -1.91 14.90
C ASP A 322 -12.98 -1.62 15.57
N PRO A 323 -12.15 -0.69 15.06
CA PRO A 323 -10.83 -0.44 15.64
C PRO A 323 -10.87 0.09 17.06
N ASP A 324 -11.93 0.84 17.44
CA ASP A 324 -12.11 1.36 18.81
C ASP A 324 -12.32 0.26 19.82
N ARG A 325 -13.18 -0.70 19.48
CA ARG A 325 -13.45 -1.86 20.35
C ARG A 325 -12.22 -2.75 20.48
N LEU A 326 -11.55 -2.99 19.36
CA LEU A 326 -10.32 -3.79 19.33
C LEU A 326 -9.19 -3.11 20.12
N ALA A 327 -9.02 -1.80 19.97
CA ALA A 327 -8.03 -1.04 20.74
C ALA A 327 -8.24 -1.21 22.25
N ARG A 328 -9.47 -1.03 22.72
CA ARG A 328 -9.81 -1.22 24.14
C ARG A 328 -9.63 -2.68 24.61
N LEU A 329 -10.01 -3.65 23.79
CA LEU A 329 -9.91 -5.08 24.15
C LEU A 329 -8.46 -5.53 24.32
N PHE A 330 -7.56 -5.05 23.47
CA PHE A 330 -6.16 -5.45 23.49
C PHE A 330 -5.25 -4.45 24.22
N GLY A 331 -5.78 -3.36 24.77
CA GLY A 331 -5.01 -2.35 25.48
C GLY A 331 -4.01 -1.61 24.60
N VAL A 332 -4.36 -1.38 23.33
CA VAL A 332 -3.50 -0.74 22.31
C VAL A 332 -4.12 0.57 21.82
N SER A 333 -3.35 1.38 21.08
CA SER A 333 -3.89 2.59 20.48
C SER A 333 -4.82 2.27 19.30
N TYR A 334 -5.71 3.23 18.98
CA TYR A 334 -6.57 3.15 17.78
C TYR A 334 -5.77 2.87 16.51
N GLU A 335 -4.63 3.56 16.33
CA GLU A 335 -3.77 3.36 15.16
C GLU A 335 -3.17 1.95 15.11
N GLN A 336 -2.73 1.40 16.25
CA GLN A 336 -2.19 0.05 16.32
C GLN A 336 -3.25 -0.99 15.96
N ALA A 337 -4.45 -0.87 16.50
CA ALA A 337 -5.56 -1.76 16.16
C ALA A 337 -5.97 -1.63 14.68
N ALA A 338 -6.08 -0.40 14.16
CA ALA A 338 -6.38 -0.14 12.75
C ALA A 338 -5.30 -0.72 11.81
N HIS A 339 -4.03 -0.55 12.15
CA HIS A 339 -2.94 -1.12 11.38
C HIS A 339 -2.96 -2.66 11.44
N ARG A 340 -3.20 -3.25 12.61
CA ARG A 340 -3.27 -4.71 12.78
C ARG A 340 -4.40 -5.34 11.95
N LEU A 341 -5.54 -4.66 11.78
CA LEU A 341 -6.60 -5.11 10.89
C LEU A 341 -6.14 -5.34 9.45
N THR A 342 -5.17 -4.55 8.98
CA THR A 342 -4.62 -4.70 7.61
C THR A 342 -3.73 -5.94 7.46
N THR A 343 -3.28 -6.55 8.55
CA THR A 343 -2.38 -7.71 8.54
C THR A 343 -3.11 -9.05 8.60
N LEU A 344 -4.44 -9.05 8.72
CA LEU A 344 -5.25 -10.28 8.80
C LEU A 344 -5.35 -10.95 7.41
N ARG A 345 -4.24 -11.58 6.98
CA ARG A 345 -4.08 -12.18 5.63
C ARG A 345 -3.65 -13.64 5.66
N ARG A 346 -3.68 -14.30 6.83
CA ARG A 346 -3.38 -15.73 6.93
C ARG A 346 -4.40 -16.53 6.10
N PRO A 347 -3.94 -17.42 5.20
CA PRO A 347 -4.81 -18.25 4.37
C PRO A 347 -5.87 -19.00 5.16
N GLY A 348 -7.13 -18.92 4.70
CA GLY A 348 -8.27 -19.56 5.36
C GLY A 348 -8.73 -18.88 6.66
N ARG A 349 -8.08 -17.82 7.07
CA ARG A 349 -8.39 -17.00 8.25
C ARG A 349 -8.24 -15.51 7.95
N GLU A 350 -8.59 -15.11 6.74
CA GLU A 350 -8.51 -13.72 6.33
C GLU A 350 -9.65 -12.88 6.94
N GLY A 351 -9.31 -11.70 7.42
CA GLY A 351 -10.29 -10.67 7.75
C GLY A 351 -10.72 -9.87 6.52
N VAL A 352 -11.54 -8.84 6.73
CA VAL A 352 -11.83 -7.84 5.68
C VAL A 352 -10.53 -7.18 5.20
N ARG A 353 -10.41 -7.00 3.89
CA ARG A 353 -9.27 -6.28 3.30
C ARG A 353 -9.41 -4.79 3.54
N PHE A 354 -8.43 -4.19 4.17
CA PHE A 354 -8.39 -2.75 4.42
C PHE A 354 -7.21 -2.07 3.75
N ALA A 355 -7.48 -0.93 3.09
CA ALA A 355 -6.48 0.11 2.92
C ALA A 355 -6.27 0.83 4.25
N PHE A 356 -5.07 1.34 4.45
CA PHE A 356 -4.74 2.18 5.58
C PHE A 356 -4.06 3.47 5.09
N MET A 357 -4.43 4.60 5.66
CA MET A 357 -3.78 5.88 5.40
C MET A 357 -3.66 6.69 6.69
N ARG A 358 -2.52 7.33 6.89
CA ARG A 358 -2.28 8.24 8.00
C ARG A 358 -1.85 9.59 7.46
N ALA A 359 -2.52 10.66 7.89
CA ALA A 359 -2.21 12.02 7.52
C ALA A 359 -2.02 12.91 8.74
N ASP A 360 -1.20 13.95 8.61
CA ASP A 360 -1.11 15.05 9.54
C ASP A 360 -2.11 16.16 9.20
N PRO A 361 -2.28 17.20 10.04
CA PRO A 361 -3.21 18.30 9.78
C PRO A 361 -2.87 19.17 8.56
N SER A 362 -1.64 19.10 8.04
CA SER A 362 -1.25 19.78 6.80
C SER A 362 -1.73 19.04 5.56
N GLY A 363 -2.27 17.82 5.74
CA GLY A 363 -2.67 16.93 4.65
C GLY A 363 -1.56 16.03 4.13
N TYR A 364 -0.37 16.07 4.74
CA TYR A 364 0.74 15.20 4.35
C TYR A 364 0.48 13.75 4.75
N ILE A 365 0.59 12.84 3.77
CA ILE A 365 0.38 11.40 3.99
C ILE A 365 1.68 10.79 4.50
N THR A 366 1.69 10.42 5.77
CA THR A 366 2.88 9.87 6.45
C THR A 366 2.98 8.36 6.38
N LYS A 367 1.88 7.66 6.16
CA LYS A 367 1.83 6.19 5.98
C LYS A 367 0.63 5.81 5.13
N ARG A 368 0.81 4.80 4.27
CA ARG A 368 -0.26 4.26 3.43
C ARG A 368 -0.04 2.77 3.17
N LEU A 369 -1.13 2.04 3.09
CA LEU A 369 -1.21 0.64 2.61
C LEU A 369 -2.35 0.60 1.61
N PRO A 370 -2.08 0.40 0.32
CA PRO A 370 -3.10 0.43 -0.70
C PRO A 370 -3.96 -0.84 -0.71
N LEU A 371 -5.14 -0.73 -1.30
CA LEU A 371 -5.94 -1.86 -1.76
C LEU A 371 -5.86 -1.94 -3.28
N PRO A 372 -6.06 -3.11 -3.85
CA PRO A 372 -6.40 -3.22 -5.27
C PRO A 372 -7.56 -2.28 -5.60
N ARG A 373 -7.50 -1.62 -6.77
CA ARG A 373 -8.51 -0.70 -7.28
C ARG A 373 -8.76 0.58 -6.45
N LEU A 374 -8.07 0.77 -5.31
CA LEU A 374 -8.09 2.00 -4.54
C LEU A 374 -6.73 2.70 -4.62
N PRO A 375 -6.49 3.55 -5.62
CA PRO A 375 -5.26 4.29 -5.73
C PRO A 375 -5.15 5.30 -4.60
N LEU A 376 -4.16 5.11 -3.74
CA LEU A 376 -3.84 6.07 -2.69
C LEU A 376 -2.81 7.09 -3.20
N PRO A 377 -2.99 8.39 -2.96
CA PRO A 377 -2.03 9.40 -3.38
C PRO A 377 -0.65 9.13 -2.73
N ARG A 378 0.40 9.24 -3.53
CA ARG A 378 1.79 9.08 -3.05
C ARG A 378 2.40 10.41 -2.65
N PHE A 379 2.18 11.39 -3.50
CA PHE A 379 2.70 12.73 -3.35
C PHE A 379 1.57 13.73 -3.55
N GLY A 380 1.68 14.86 -2.90
CA GLY A 380 0.68 15.91 -2.99
C GLY A 380 -0.59 15.66 -2.17
N ASN A 381 -1.58 16.50 -2.38
CA ASN A 381 -2.84 16.45 -1.63
C ASN A 381 -3.79 15.42 -2.25
N ALA A 382 -4.32 14.52 -1.42
CA ALA A 382 -5.43 13.69 -1.83
C ALA A 382 -6.66 14.56 -2.18
N CYS A 383 -7.64 13.95 -2.84
CA CYS A 383 -8.91 14.63 -3.09
C CYS A 383 -9.48 15.19 -1.77
N PRO A 384 -9.88 16.47 -1.71
CA PRO A 384 -10.36 17.11 -0.46
C PRO A 384 -11.62 16.46 0.11
N LEU A 385 -12.31 15.64 -0.67
CA LEU A 385 -13.51 14.90 -0.24
C LEU A 385 -13.18 13.61 0.55
N TRP A 386 -11.92 13.27 0.71
CA TRP A 386 -11.56 12.09 1.50
C TRP A 386 -11.86 12.30 2.99
N VAL A 387 -12.45 11.30 3.59
CA VAL A 387 -12.88 11.32 5.01
C VAL A 387 -11.72 11.62 5.97
N ILE A 388 -10.50 11.27 5.58
CA ILE A 388 -9.29 11.51 6.39
C ILE A 388 -9.09 12.97 6.78
N TYR A 389 -9.47 13.91 5.91
CA TYR A 389 -9.35 15.34 6.19
C TYR A 389 -10.51 15.83 7.06
N GLY A 390 -11.73 15.32 6.82
CA GLY A 390 -12.90 15.66 7.63
C GLY A 390 -12.76 15.25 9.09
N ALA A 391 -12.00 14.19 9.37
CA ALA A 391 -11.79 13.71 10.73
C ALA A 391 -11.08 14.72 11.65
N PHE A 392 -10.30 15.66 11.12
CA PHE A 392 -9.68 16.71 11.91
C PHE A 392 -10.66 17.75 12.46
N GLN A 393 -11.86 17.87 11.87
CA GLN A 393 -12.88 18.80 12.34
C GLN A 393 -13.49 18.36 13.68
N THR A 394 -13.51 17.05 13.93
CA THR A 394 -14.05 16.46 15.16
C THR A 394 -13.10 15.40 15.72
N PRO A 395 -11.95 15.82 16.29
CA PRO A 395 -10.97 14.88 16.83
C PRO A 395 -11.61 13.95 17.88
N GLY A 396 -11.26 12.68 17.84
CA GLY A 396 -11.83 11.67 18.72
C GLY A 396 -13.14 11.04 18.21
N MET A 397 -13.82 11.63 17.25
CA MET A 397 -15.00 11.05 16.60
C MET A 397 -14.63 10.40 15.27
N SER A 398 -15.39 9.38 14.87
CA SER A 398 -15.19 8.70 13.58
C SER A 398 -16.00 9.41 12.49
N ALA A 399 -15.29 9.96 11.50
CA ALA A 399 -15.88 10.38 10.23
C ALA A 399 -15.98 9.17 9.29
N ARG A 400 -17.09 9.02 8.56
CA ARG A 400 -17.32 7.86 7.69
C ARG A 400 -18.20 8.24 6.50
N ALA A 401 -17.92 7.65 5.33
CA ALA A 401 -18.70 7.83 4.12
C ALA A 401 -18.47 6.68 3.14
N PHE A 402 -19.42 6.42 2.27
CA PHE A 402 -19.13 5.71 1.03
C PHE A 402 -18.51 6.68 0.02
N GLY A 403 -17.54 6.22 -0.74
CA GLY A 403 -16.92 6.99 -1.81
C GLY A 403 -16.88 6.21 -3.11
N ALA A 404 -17.25 6.86 -4.22
CA ALA A 404 -17.15 6.31 -5.56
C ALA A 404 -16.00 6.96 -6.30
N LEU A 405 -15.11 6.16 -6.87
CA LEU A 405 -14.03 6.61 -7.74
C LEU A 405 -14.53 6.90 -9.17
N PRO A 406 -13.78 7.63 -10.00
CA PRO A 406 -14.11 7.82 -11.41
C PRO A 406 -14.21 6.52 -12.21
N SER A 407 -13.52 5.46 -11.79
CA SER A 407 -13.61 4.11 -12.34
C SER A 407 -14.95 3.41 -12.09
N GLY A 408 -15.79 3.96 -11.21
CA GLY A 408 -17.03 3.32 -10.76
C GLY A 408 -16.85 2.43 -9.52
N ASP A 409 -15.64 2.25 -9.06
CA ASP A 409 -15.37 1.48 -7.83
C ASP A 409 -15.84 2.22 -6.60
N GLU A 410 -16.50 1.50 -5.70
CA GLU A 410 -17.03 2.07 -4.47
C GLU A 410 -16.39 1.43 -3.24
N PHE A 411 -16.07 2.30 -2.26
CA PHE A 411 -15.43 1.91 -1.01
C PHE A 411 -16.15 2.53 0.19
N LEU A 412 -16.14 1.83 1.31
CA LEU A 412 -16.46 2.41 2.61
C LEU A 412 -15.17 2.98 3.21
N PHE A 413 -15.18 4.28 3.48
CA PHE A 413 -14.10 4.99 4.17
C PHE A 413 -14.52 5.34 5.58
N PHE A 414 -13.63 5.16 6.55
CA PHE A 414 -13.83 5.67 7.90
C PHE A 414 -12.51 6.11 8.50
N ALA A 415 -12.52 7.25 9.16
CA ALA A 415 -11.32 7.91 9.67
C ALA A 415 -11.57 8.52 11.06
N ARG A 416 -10.50 8.61 11.84
CA ARG A 416 -10.50 9.27 13.14
C ARG A 416 -9.20 10.02 13.35
N ALA A 417 -9.30 11.29 13.77
CA ALA A 417 -8.16 12.04 14.25
C ALA A 417 -7.88 11.66 15.70
N VAL A 418 -6.64 11.25 15.96
CA VAL A 418 -6.14 10.85 17.28
C VAL A 418 -4.97 11.76 17.69
N GLU A 419 -4.86 12.03 18.98
CA GLU A 419 -3.73 12.74 19.54
C GLU A 419 -2.60 11.75 19.83
N LYS A 420 -1.39 12.02 19.32
CA LYS A 420 -0.25 11.12 19.46
C LYS A 420 0.43 11.19 20.83
N GLN A 421 0.44 12.37 21.41
CA GLN A 421 0.96 12.63 22.76
C GLN A 421 0.02 13.58 23.45
N PRO A 422 -0.26 13.39 24.74
CA PRO A 422 -1.05 14.37 25.49
C PRO A 422 -0.35 15.73 25.43
N ALA A 423 -1.11 16.76 25.06
CA ALA A 423 -0.57 18.10 24.97
C ALA A 423 -0.08 18.53 26.34
N ARG A 424 1.18 18.95 26.46
CA ARG A 424 1.65 19.69 27.64
C ARG A 424 0.88 21.00 27.73
N PRO A 425 0.58 21.52 28.90
CA PRO A 425 -0.05 22.82 29.01
C PRO A 425 0.71 23.88 28.20
N GLY A 426 0.03 24.51 27.23
CA GLY A 426 0.63 25.48 26.29
C GLY A 426 1.40 24.89 25.11
N GLY A 427 1.49 23.57 24.97
CA GLY A 427 2.11 22.89 23.81
C GLY A 427 1.15 22.71 22.62
N ALA A 428 1.71 22.60 21.42
CA ALA A 428 0.95 22.28 20.22
C ALA A 428 0.41 20.85 20.28
N ARG A 429 -0.86 20.64 19.90
CA ARG A 429 -1.45 19.29 19.80
C ARG A 429 -0.91 18.57 18.57
N HIS A 430 -0.38 17.37 18.75
CA HIS A 430 0.07 16.51 17.67
C HIS A 430 -1.06 15.55 17.23
N LEU A 431 -1.90 16.02 16.33
CA LEU A 431 -3.00 15.23 15.78
C LEU A 431 -2.56 14.46 14.54
N MET A 432 -3.04 13.23 14.44
CA MET A 432 -2.90 12.40 13.23
C MET A 432 -4.26 11.82 12.87
N SER A 433 -4.66 11.91 11.62
CA SER A 433 -5.86 11.24 11.13
C SER A 433 -5.50 9.87 10.60
N ILE A 434 -6.19 8.85 11.11
CA ILE A 434 -6.05 7.44 10.73
C ILE A 434 -7.29 7.04 9.94
N MET A 435 -7.12 6.61 8.70
CA MET A 435 -8.21 6.16 7.85
C MET A 435 -8.03 4.71 7.46
N LEU A 436 -9.12 3.97 7.52
CA LEU A 436 -9.28 2.67 6.89
C LEU A 436 -10.30 2.78 5.75
N ALA A 437 -10.11 1.95 4.72
CA ALA A 437 -11.10 1.79 3.67
C ALA A 437 -11.20 0.31 3.26
N CYS A 438 -12.42 -0.14 2.94
CA CYS A 438 -12.65 -1.46 2.38
C CYS A 438 -13.59 -1.37 1.18
N ALA A 439 -13.64 -2.41 0.35
CA ALA A 439 -14.61 -2.48 -0.74
C ALA A 439 -16.04 -2.31 -0.19
N ALA A 440 -16.90 -1.59 -0.91
CA ALA A 440 -18.27 -1.35 -0.47
C ALA A 440 -19.09 -2.65 -0.30
N GLY A 441 -18.69 -3.74 -0.97
CA GLY A 441 -19.27 -5.07 -0.79
C GLY A 441 -19.04 -5.66 0.62
N ASP A 442 -17.93 -5.28 1.28
CA ASP A 442 -17.60 -5.74 2.63
C ASP A 442 -18.21 -4.88 3.74
N ALA A 443 -18.91 -3.79 3.41
CA ALA A 443 -19.44 -2.84 4.39
C ALA A 443 -20.35 -3.49 5.44
N ALA A 444 -21.10 -4.53 5.09
CA ALA A 444 -21.95 -5.30 6.03
C ALA A 444 -21.13 -6.02 7.12
N ARG A 445 -19.87 -6.34 6.87
CA ARG A 445 -18.95 -6.98 7.82
C ARG A 445 -18.25 -5.94 8.73
N VAL A 446 -18.38 -4.65 8.46
CA VAL A 446 -17.66 -3.58 9.15
C VAL A 446 -18.63 -2.71 9.93
N ALA A 447 -18.39 -2.49 11.22
CA ALA A 447 -19.26 -1.67 12.08
C ALA A 447 -19.40 -0.22 11.59
N ALA A 448 -18.36 0.32 10.94
CA ALA A 448 -18.41 1.64 10.34
C ALA A 448 -19.44 1.77 9.19
N GLY A 449 -19.92 0.66 8.61
CA GLY A 449 -20.95 0.66 7.58
C GLY A 449 -22.38 0.82 8.11
N ASP A 450 -22.59 0.67 9.43
CA ASP A 450 -23.93 0.70 10.02
C ASP A 450 -24.61 2.06 9.91
N GLY A 451 -25.89 2.06 9.51
CA GLY A 451 -26.73 3.25 9.50
C GLY A 451 -26.35 4.28 8.43
N ILE A 452 -25.49 3.94 7.47
CA ILE A 452 -25.20 4.81 6.32
C ILE A 452 -26.01 4.32 5.13
N ASP A 453 -26.90 5.15 4.61
CA ASP A 453 -27.57 4.89 3.32
C ASP A 453 -26.58 5.09 2.17
N ARG A 454 -26.10 3.99 1.62
CA ARG A 454 -25.13 4.00 0.52
C ARG A 454 -25.61 4.81 -0.68
N ARG A 455 -26.92 4.77 -1.00
CA ARG A 455 -27.46 5.47 -2.17
C ARG A 455 -27.52 6.99 -1.97
N ALA A 456 -27.82 7.42 -0.75
CA ALA A 456 -27.95 8.84 -0.41
C ALA A 456 -26.60 9.49 -0.03
N ALA A 457 -25.61 8.71 0.44
CA ALA A 457 -24.41 9.20 1.08
C ALA A 457 -23.10 8.89 0.33
N THR A 458 -23.17 8.42 -0.93
CA THR A 458 -21.94 8.16 -1.71
C THR A 458 -21.33 9.47 -2.20
N VAL A 459 -20.10 9.75 -1.74
CA VAL A 459 -19.31 10.92 -2.09
C VAL A 459 -18.49 10.64 -3.36
N PRO A 460 -18.50 11.51 -4.39
CA PRO A 460 -17.71 11.32 -5.61
C PRO A 460 -16.23 11.67 -5.34
N VAL A 461 -15.45 10.74 -4.82
CA VAL A 461 -14.02 10.93 -4.51
C VAL A 461 -13.14 10.69 -5.73
N GLY A 462 -11.97 11.34 -5.77
CA GLY A 462 -10.90 11.06 -6.72
C GLY A 462 -9.61 10.71 -5.97
N THR A 463 -8.53 10.37 -6.68
CA THR A 463 -7.22 10.22 -6.07
C THR A 463 -6.64 11.59 -5.70
N THR A 464 -6.46 12.44 -6.69
CA THR A 464 -6.10 13.86 -6.57
C THR A 464 -6.94 14.67 -7.56
N CYS A 465 -7.04 16.01 -7.41
CA CYS A 465 -7.79 16.83 -8.36
C CYS A 465 -7.23 16.75 -9.79
N ARG A 466 -5.92 16.65 -9.94
CA ARG A 466 -5.21 16.61 -11.22
C ARG A 466 -5.42 15.31 -11.99
N LEU A 467 -5.50 14.19 -11.28
CA LEU A 467 -5.67 12.86 -11.87
C LEU A 467 -7.15 12.45 -11.96
N CYS A 468 -8.06 13.32 -11.53
CA CYS A 468 -9.48 13.03 -11.53
C CYS A 468 -10.12 13.41 -12.85
N ALA A 469 -10.60 12.41 -13.59
CA ALA A 469 -11.27 12.55 -14.88
C ALA A 469 -12.71 13.14 -14.79
N ARG A 470 -13.20 13.48 -13.58
CA ARG A 470 -14.54 14.08 -13.44
C ARG A 470 -14.55 15.49 -14.05
N GLU A 471 -15.39 15.76 -14.99
CA GLU A 471 -15.52 17.08 -15.61
C GLU A 471 -16.13 18.11 -14.67
N THR A 472 -17.16 17.69 -13.91
CA THR A 472 -17.89 18.56 -12.99
C THR A 472 -17.62 18.16 -11.53
N CYS A 473 -16.87 18.98 -10.81
CA CYS A 473 -16.63 18.80 -9.37
C CYS A 473 -16.63 20.15 -8.66
N ARG A 474 -17.60 20.37 -7.74
CA ARG A 474 -17.71 21.62 -6.97
C ARG A 474 -16.56 21.82 -5.98
N GLN A 475 -15.82 20.77 -5.63
CA GLN A 475 -14.70 20.77 -4.69
C GLN A 475 -13.34 20.69 -5.39
N ARG A 476 -13.31 20.83 -6.71
CA ARG A 476 -12.06 20.82 -7.48
C ARG A 476 -11.18 22.00 -7.06
N GLN A 477 -9.97 21.72 -6.68
CA GLN A 477 -8.96 22.71 -6.28
C GLN A 477 -7.99 23.04 -7.40
N GLU A 478 -7.78 22.10 -8.34
CA GLU A 478 -6.79 22.22 -9.41
C GLU A 478 -7.35 21.66 -10.73
N PRO A 479 -6.97 22.23 -11.90
CA PRO A 479 -7.39 21.70 -13.18
C PRO A 479 -6.84 20.28 -13.39
N PRO A 480 -7.54 19.41 -14.16
CA PRO A 480 -7.03 18.09 -14.49
C PRO A 480 -5.81 18.18 -15.41
N LEU A 481 -4.85 17.27 -15.24
CA LEU A 481 -3.68 17.12 -16.12
C LEU A 481 -4.01 16.42 -17.43
N VAL A 482 -5.06 15.59 -17.40
CA VAL A 482 -5.52 14.82 -18.55
C VAL A 482 -6.95 15.22 -18.83
N LEU A 483 -7.20 15.69 -20.03
CA LEU A 483 -8.52 15.92 -20.61
C LEU A 483 -8.97 14.66 -21.31
#